data_6e168065bea69d90646d091e82f4d025
#
_entry.id   6e168065bea69d90646d091e82f4d025
#
_cell.length_a   1.000
_cell.length_b   1.000
_cell.length_c   1.000
_cell.angle_alpha   90.00
_cell.angle_beta   90.00
_cell.angle_gamma   90.00
#
_symmetry.space_group_name_H-M   'P 1'
#
loop_
_entity.id
_entity.type
_entity.pdbx_description
1 polymer ?
#
loop_
_entity_poly.entity_id
_entity_poly.type
_entity_poly.pdbx_seq_one_letter_code
_entity_poly.pdbx_strand_id
1 'polypeptide(L)'
;NTNQQLRPSVEIAPERPRFAASWARNLDEVREAQALRYEVFGVEKGTTLRTLVPGFDVDIFDDFCEHLLVRESDTNRVIGTYRVLTPTQAKRIGGTYTDEEFDLTRLRNLRPRLVEIGRSCVHPAYRNGGVILSLWRALTQFMRSNKLHLMIGCGTIPLQMTSMPDEPFGGHI
;
A
#
# COMPACT_ATOMS: atom_id res chain seq x y z
N ASN A 1 -54.21 -32.80 13.41
CA ASN A 1 -54.00 -31.38 13.01
C ASN A 1 -52.82 -30.86 13.75
N THR A 2 -51.62 -31.02 13.15
CA THR A 2 -50.36 -30.49 13.71
C THR A 2 -50.13 -29.11 13.14
N ASN A 3 -50.35 -28.12 13.95
CA ASN A 3 -50.11 -26.71 13.59
C ASN A 3 -48.61 -26.43 13.66
N GLN A 4 -47.93 -26.49 12.51
CA GLN A 4 -46.52 -26.18 12.38
C GLN A 4 -46.40 -24.65 12.24
N GLN A 5 -46.12 -23.98 13.36
CA GLN A 5 -45.85 -22.56 13.43
C GLN A 5 -44.50 -22.28 12.74
N LEU A 6 -44.54 -21.72 11.55
CA LEU A 6 -43.36 -21.22 10.83
C LEU A 6 -42.73 -20.11 11.69
N ARG A 7 -41.48 -20.35 12.11
CA ARG A 7 -40.65 -19.31 12.78
C ARG A 7 -40.37 -18.20 11.75
N PRO A 8 -40.52 -16.92 12.12
CA PRO A 8 -40.12 -15.85 11.20
C PRO A 8 -38.64 -15.95 10.91
N SER A 9 -38.28 -15.95 9.63
CA SER A 9 -36.90 -15.83 9.16
C SER A 9 -36.35 -14.49 9.65
N VAL A 10 -35.34 -14.54 10.51
CA VAL A 10 -34.59 -13.35 10.92
C VAL A 10 -33.79 -12.94 9.69
N GLU A 11 -34.20 -11.85 9.08
CA GLU A 11 -33.48 -11.20 7.99
C GLU A 11 -32.21 -10.58 8.59
N ILE A 12 -31.08 -11.28 8.48
CA ILE A 12 -29.78 -10.78 8.90
C ILE A 12 -29.39 -9.71 7.89
N ALA A 13 -29.49 -8.44 8.27
CA ALA A 13 -28.97 -7.34 7.48
C ALA A 13 -27.48 -7.60 7.16
N PRO A 14 -27.02 -7.36 5.92
CA PRO A 14 -25.65 -7.60 5.56
C PRO A 14 -24.74 -6.76 6.48
N GLU A 15 -23.87 -7.41 7.22
CA GLU A 15 -22.85 -6.75 8.02
C GLU A 15 -22.01 -5.82 7.13
N ARG A 16 -21.89 -4.56 7.54
CA ARG A 16 -21.04 -3.61 6.83
C ARG A 16 -19.59 -4.16 6.85
N PRO A 17 -18.89 -4.16 5.71
CA PRO A 17 -17.52 -4.62 5.70
C PRO A 17 -16.69 -3.75 6.66
N ARG A 18 -15.88 -4.39 7.50
CA ARG A 18 -15.03 -3.70 8.49
C ARG A 18 -14.09 -2.68 7.85
N PHE A 19 -13.69 -2.89 6.61
CA PHE A 19 -12.75 -2.05 5.87
C PHE A 19 -13.34 -1.66 4.53
N ALA A 20 -13.19 -0.38 4.16
CA ALA A 20 -13.60 0.17 2.89
C ALA A 20 -12.38 0.69 2.11
N ALA A 21 -12.18 0.20 0.88
CA ALA A 21 -11.14 0.70 -0.03
C ALA A 21 -11.72 1.75 -0.97
N SER A 22 -11.02 2.87 -1.15
CA SER A 22 -11.37 3.94 -2.08
C SER A 22 -10.12 4.64 -2.62
N TRP A 23 -10.25 5.30 -3.75
CA TRP A 23 -9.23 6.20 -4.28
C TRP A 23 -9.44 7.61 -3.72
N ALA A 24 -8.36 8.30 -3.39
CA ALA A 24 -8.41 9.69 -2.96
C ALA A 24 -8.99 10.57 -4.07
N ARG A 25 -9.91 11.47 -3.73
CA ARG A 25 -10.65 12.33 -4.66
C ARG A 25 -10.25 13.79 -4.59
N ASN A 26 -9.53 14.16 -3.53
CA ASN A 26 -9.08 15.51 -3.26
C ASN A 26 -7.80 15.52 -2.42
N LEU A 27 -7.19 16.68 -2.27
CA LEU A 27 -5.93 16.86 -1.54
C LEU A 27 -6.03 16.52 -0.05
N ASP A 28 -7.20 16.68 0.58
CA ASP A 28 -7.35 16.34 1.99
C ASP A 28 -7.25 14.83 2.20
N GLU A 29 -7.87 14.05 1.31
CA GLU A 29 -7.75 12.58 1.33
C GLU A 29 -6.32 12.13 1.00
N VAL A 30 -5.59 12.80 0.11
CA VAL A 30 -4.16 12.55 -0.13
C VAL A 30 -3.34 12.83 1.13
N ARG A 31 -3.62 13.92 1.85
CA ARG A 31 -2.95 14.25 3.10
C ARG A 31 -3.17 13.21 4.19
N GLU A 32 -4.34 12.59 4.26
CA GLU A 32 -4.57 11.47 5.19
C GLU A 32 -3.63 10.28 4.88
N ALA A 33 -3.41 9.96 3.60
CA ALA A 33 -2.44 8.94 3.21
C ALA A 33 -1.01 9.33 3.58
N GLN A 34 -0.63 10.59 3.33
CA GLN A 34 0.69 11.14 3.65
C GLN A 34 0.95 11.13 5.17
N ALA A 35 -0.07 11.45 5.98
CA ALA A 35 0.02 11.39 7.44
C ALA A 35 0.21 9.95 7.95
N LEU A 36 -0.55 8.98 7.43
CA LEU A 36 -0.37 7.57 7.77
C LEU A 36 1.03 7.07 7.38
N ARG A 37 1.54 7.47 6.21
CA ARG A 37 2.89 7.12 5.78
C ARG A 37 3.96 7.69 6.70
N TYR A 38 3.80 8.95 7.12
CA TYR A 38 4.70 9.59 8.07
C TYR A 38 4.71 8.86 9.42
N GLU A 39 3.52 8.50 9.95
CA GLU A 39 3.39 7.71 11.18
C GLU A 39 4.13 6.37 11.08
N VAL A 40 3.93 5.63 9.97
CA VAL A 40 4.50 4.29 9.80
C VAL A 40 5.98 4.32 9.43
N PHE A 41 6.40 5.14 8.48
CA PHE A 41 7.79 5.13 8.01
C PHE A 41 8.69 6.01 8.88
N GLY A 42 8.23 7.18 9.28
CA GLY A 42 9.01 8.12 10.07
C GLY A 42 9.02 7.76 11.55
N VAL A 43 7.85 7.70 12.17
CA VAL A 43 7.74 7.54 13.63
C VAL A 43 7.99 6.09 14.05
N GLU A 44 7.27 5.11 13.48
CA GLU A 44 7.38 3.71 13.89
C GLU A 44 8.71 3.09 13.47
N LYS A 45 9.10 3.25 12.20
CA LYS A 45 10.32 2.63 11.66
C LYS A 45 11.57 3.47 11.86
N GLY A 46 11.43 4.71 12.32
CA GLY A 46 12.56 5.63 12.55
C GLY A 46 13.30 6.00 11.26
N THR A 47 12.67 5.89 10.09
CA THR A 47 13.28 6.25 8.83
C THR A 47 13.34 7.77 8.70
N THR A 48 14.52 8.31 8.35
CA THR A 48 14.63 9.74 8.02
C THR A 48 13.91 10.00 6.70
N LEU A 49 12.74 10.62 6.78
CA LEU A 49 11.97 10.99 5.60
C LEU A 49 12.50 12.31 5.01
N ARG A 50 12.71 12.31 3.69
CA ARG A 50 13.09 13.53 2.94
C ARG A 50 11.82 14.32 2.60
N THR A 51 11.16 14.86 3.62
CA THR A 51 9.95 15.69 3.44
C THR A 51 10.17 17.09 3.97
N LEU A 52 9.60 18.09 3.27
CA LEU A 52 9.62 19.48 3.71
C LEU A 52 8.38 19.85 4.54
N VAL A 53 7.42 18.93 4.66
CA VAL A 53 6.16 19.15 5.37
C VAL A 53 6.15 18.32 6.65
N PRO A 54 6.36 18.94 7.83
CA PRO A 54 6.34 18.22 9.10
C PRO A 54 5.03 17.46 9.30
N GLY A 55 5.12 16.19 9.73
CA GLY A 55 3.95 15.34 9.97
C GLY A 55 3.38 14.65 8.73
N PHE A 56 3.97 14.87 7.54
CA PHE A 56 3.51 14.25 6.30
C PHE A 56 4.70 13.68 5.51
N ASP A 57 4.55 12.49 4.96
CA ASP A 57 5.49 11.93 3.98
C ASP A 57 5.09 12.40 2.59
N VAL A 58 5.78 13.43 2.09
CA VAL A 58 5.50 14.09 0.79
C VAL A 58 6.75 14.04 -0.08
N ASP A 59 6.59 13.66 -1.33
CA ASP A 59 7.64 13.74 -2.35
C ASP A 59 7.07 14.24 -3.70
N ILE A 60 7.96 14.43 -4.68
CA ILE A 60 7.61 14.96 -6.00
C ILE A 60 6.65 14.09 -6.80
N PHE A 61 6.53 12.80 -6.48
CA PHE A 61 5.66 11.87 -7.18
C PHE A 61 4.20 11.96 -6.71
N ASP A 62 3.94 12.50 -5.51
CA ASP A 62 2.59 12.49 -4.93
C ASP A 62 1.55 13.19 -5.82
N ASP A 63 1.92 14.30 -6.47
CA ASP A 63 1.03 15.06 -7.36
C ASP A 63 0.69 14.33 -8.67
N PHE A 64 1.44 13.28 -9.01
CA PHE A 64 1.26 12.49 -10.21
C PHE A 64 0.64 11.12 -9.96
N CYS A 65 0.49 10.75 -8.70
CA CYS A 65 0.02 9.42 -8.31
C CYS A 65 -1.45 9.39 -7.93
N GLU A 66 -2.07 8.25 -8.20
CA GLU A 66 -3.31 7.88 -7.55
C GLU A 66 -3.01 7.34 -6.15
N HIS A 67 -3.79 7.76 -5.15
CA HIS A 67 -3.64 7.31 -3.77
C HIS A 67 -4.80 6.39 -3.39
N LEU A 68 -4.48 5.13 -3.16
CA LEU A 68 -5.43 4.14 -2.67
C LEU A 68 -5.48 4.20 -1.15
N LEU A 69 -6.68 4.29 -0.60
CA LEU A 69 -6.95 4.37 0.83
C LEU A 69 -7.77 3.18 1.27
N VAL A 70 -7.44 2.62 2.41
CA VAL A 70 -8.33 1.72 3.15
C VAL A 70 -8.70 2.39 4.46
N ARG A 71 -10.01 2.51 4.69
CA ARG A 71 -10.58 3.12 5.89
C ARG A 71 -11.21 2.06 6.78
N GLU A 72 -11.11 2.23 8.06
CA GLU A 72 -11.96 1.52 9.03
C GLU A 72 -13.37 2.08 8.97
N SER A 73 -14.38 1.21 8.84
CA SER A 73 -15.75 1.64 8.55
C SER A 73 -16.40 2.40 9.70
N ASP A 74 -16.03 2.11 10.94
CA ASP A 74 -16.63 2.72 12.12
C ASP A 74 -16.08 4.13 12.40
N THR A 75 -14.77 4.32 12.24
CA THR A 75 -14.09 5.58 12.57
C THR A 75 -13.83 6.45 11.34
N ASN A 76 -13.98 5.90 10.14
CA ASN A 76 -13.59 6.50 8.87
C ASN A 76 -12.09 6.86 8.77
N ARG A 77 -11.26 6.41 9.68
CA ARG A 77 -9.81 6.65 9.69
C ARG A 77 -9.11 5.88 8.57
N VAL A 78 -8.17 6.51 7.89
CA VAL A 78 -7.27 5.82 6.96
C VAL A 78 -6.29 4.96 7.74
N ILE A 79 -6.30 3.65 7.47
CA ILE A 79 -5.50 2.64 8.16
C ILE A 79 -4.60 1.84 7.23
N GLY A 80 -4.73 2.05 5.94
CA GLY A 80 -3.86 1.47 4.91
C GLY A 80 -3.83 2.33 3.66
N THR A 81 -2.70 2.35 2.98
CA THR A 81 -2.53 3.11 1.74
C THR A 81 -1.54 2.44 0.78
N TYR A 82 -1.74 2.70 -0.51
CA TYR A 82 -0.80 2.47 -1.60
C TYR A 82 -0.77 3.70 -2.49
N ARG A 83 0.40 4.03 -3.02
CA ARG A 83 0.58 5.02 -4.08
C ARG A 83 0.79 4.32 -5.41
N VAL A 84 0.11 4.79 -6.45
CA VAL A 84 0.09 4.18 -7.78
C VAL A 84 0.42 5.22 -8.83
N LEU A 85 1.54 5.05 -9.53
CA LEU A 85 1.95 5.90 -10.64
C LEU A 85 1.63 5.20 -11.96
N THR A 86 0.68 5.75 -12.72
CA THR A 86 0.28 5.19 -14.01
C THR A 86 1.32 5.47 -15.10
N PRO A 87 1.36 4.68 -16.20
CA PRO A 87 2.29 4.92 -17.32
C PRO A 87 2.22 6.33 -17.88
N THR A 88 1.01 6.90 -17.99
CA THR A 88 0.81 8.27 -18.48
C THR A 88 1.44 9.30 -17.56
N GLN A 89 1.26 9.16 -16.27
CA GLN A 89 1.81 10.09 -15.29
C GLN A 89 3.33 9.91 -15.13
N ALA A 90 3.83 8.67 -15.19
CA ALA A 90 5.28 8.41 -15.22
C ALA A 90 5.94 9.11 -16.40
N LYS A 91 5.31 9.09 -17.60
CA LYS A 91 5.82 9.83 -18.74
C LYS A 91 5.83 11.36 -18.52
N ARG A 92 4.83 11.90 -17.81
CA ARG A 92 4.74 13.35 -17.52
C ARG A 92 5.81 13.82 -16.56
N ILE A 93 6.13 13.03 -15.53
CA ILE A 93 7.17 13.37 -14.55
C ILE A 93 8.59 12.97 -15.01
N GLY A 94 8.71 12.23 -16.12
CA GLY A 94 10.01 11.86 -16.72
C GLY A 94 10.52 10.48 -16.32
N GLY A 95 9.78 9.69 -15.54
CA GLY A 95 10.17 8.35 -15.11
C GLY A 95 9.38 7.86 -13.90
N THR A 96 9.83 6.75 -13.34
CA THR A 96 9.29 6.18 -12.10
C THR A 96 10.32 6.34 -10.98
N TYR A 97 9.91 6.23 -9.71
CA TYR A 97 10.84 6.16 -8.59
C TYR A 97 11.82 4.97 -8.75
N THR A 98 11.32 3.86 -9.30
CA THR A 98 12.15 2.67 -9.55
C THR A 98 13.25 2.94 -10.59
N ASP A 99 13.08 3.91 -11.52
CA ASP A 99 14.14 4.33 -12.46
C ASP A 99 15.31 5.04 -11.76
N GLU A 100 15.08 5.63 -10.58
CA GLU A 100 16.14 6.28 -9.79
C GLU A 100 17.01 5.25 -9.05
N GLU A 101 16.47 4.06 -8.79
CA GLU A 101 17.11 3.00 -8.01
C GLU A 101 17.70 1.89 -8.89
N PHE A 102 17.12 1.65 -10.09
CA PHE A 102 17.45 0.51 -10.94
C PHE A 102 17.46 0.85 -12.43
N ASP A 103 18.34 0.20 -13.20
CA ASP A 103 18.30 0.26 -14.66
C ASP A 103 17.13 -0.58 -15.21
N LEU A 104 16.09 0.09 -15.66
CA LEU A 104 14.90 -0.50 -16.26
C LEU A 104 14.89 -0.53 -17.79
N THR A 105 16.06 -0.38 -18.45
CA THR A 105 16.19 -0.34 -19.93
C THR A 105 15.57 -1.58 -20.58
N ARG A 106 15.68 -2.75 -19.96
CA ARG A 106 15.09 -4.00 -20.46
C ARG A 106 13.55 -4.00 -20.42
N LEU A 107 12.94 -3.15 -19.62
CA LEU A 107 11.48 -3.05 -19.49
C LEU A 107 10.87 -1.97 -20.39
N ARG A 108 11.65 -1.27 -21.21
CA ARG A 108 11.20 -0.14 -22.04
C ARG A 108 9.95 -0.43 -22.87
N ASN A 109 9.86 -1.63 -23.45
CA ASN A 109 8.75 -2.04 -24.31
C ASN A 109 7.47 -2.37 -23.50
N LEU A 110 7.59 -2.57 -22.19
CA LEU A 110 6.51 -2.89 -21.27
C LEU A 110 5.93 -1.64 -20.59
N ARG A 111 6.66 -0.52 -20.63
CA ARG A 111 6.28 0.74 -19.96
C ARG A 111 4.84 1.21 -20.24
N PRO A 112 4.28 1.08 -21.45
CA PRO A 112 2.89 1.50 -21.70
C PRO A 112 1.83 0.71 -20.91
N ARG A 113 2.20 -0.45 -20.34
CA ARG A 113 1.30 -1.33 -19.57
C ARG A 113 1.80 -1.56 -18.14
N LEU A 114 2.86 -0.86 -17.74
CA LEU A 114 3.54 -1.02 -16.47
C LEU A 114 3.16 0.13 -15.54
N VAL A 115 2.65 -0.20 -14.37
CA VAL A 115 2.35 0.75 -13.31
C VAL A 115 3.35 0.58 -12.17
N GLU A 116 3.79 1.68 -11.57
CA GLU A 116 4.56 1.62 -10.35
C GLU A 116 3.65 1.72 -9.14
N ILE A 117 3.87 0.83 -8.19
CA ILE A 117 3.23 0.87 -6.87
C ILE A 117 4.30 1.16 -5.80
N GLY A 118 3.95 1.98 -4.84
CA GLY A 118 4.90 2.34 -3.79
C GLY A 118 4.22 2.88 -2.54
N ARG A 119 5.05 3.26 -1.58
CA ARG A 119 4.59 3.85 -0.32
C ARG A 119 3.49 3.04 0.37
N SER A 120 3.58 1.70 0.24
CA SER A 120 2.63 0.79 0.89
C SER A 120 2.82 0.78 2.39
N CYS A 121 1.77 1.08 3.11
CA CYS A 121 1.79 0.88 4.56
C CYS A 121 0.42 0.56 5.13
N VAL A 122 0.45 -0.11 6.27
CA VAL A 122 -0.72 -0.43 7.10
C VAL A 122 -0.41 0.00 8.52
N HIS A 123 -1.36 0.69 9.12
CA HIS A 123 -1.28 1.12 10.51
C HIS A 123 -1.00 -0.09 11.44
N PRO A 124 -0.08 0.02 12.42
CA PRO A 124 0.37 -1.10 13.25
C PRO A 124 -0.76 -1.93 13.88
N ALA A 125 -1.80 -1.29 14.39
CA ALA A 125 -2.93 -1.96 15.03
C ALA A 125 -3.81 -2.79 14.06
N TYR A 126 -3.60 -2.69 12.73
CA TYR A 126 -4.46 -3.32 11.72
C TYR A 126 -3.72 -4.32 10.82
N ARG A 127 -2.54 -4.81 11.23
CA ARG A 127 -1.69 -5.75 10.45
C ARG A 127 -2.13 -7.21 10.55
N ASN A 128 -3.42 -7.47 10.70
CA ASN A 128 -4.01 -8.82 10.76
C ASN A 128 -4.39 -9.42 9.40
N GLY A 129 -3.94 -8.83 8.29
CA GLY A 129 -4.16 -9.31 6.93
C GLY A 129 -5.36 -8.71 6.20
N GLY A 130 -6.42 -8.30 6.88
CA GLY A 130 -7.65 -7.81 6.24
C GLY A 130 -7.45 -6.51 5.44
N VAL A 131 -6.65 -5.59 5.95
CA VAL A 131 -6.34 -4.31 5.27
C VAL A 131 -5.51 -4.54 4.01
N ILE A 132 -4.46 -5.36 4.09
CA ILE A 132 -3.62 -5.66 2.93
C ILE A 132 -4.41 -6.38 1.83
N LEU A 133 -5.33 -7.27 2.20
CA LEU A 133 -6.20 -7.94 1.25
C LEU A 133 -7.14 -6.95 0.54
N SER A 134 -7.68 -5.96 1.26
CA SER A 134 -8.50 -4.89 0.71
C SER A 134 -7.72 -4.02 -0.28
N LEU A 135 -6.47 -3.68 0.03
CA LEU A 135 -5.55 -2.96 -0.85
C LEU A 135 -5.29 -3.76 -2.14
N TRP A 136 -4.92 -5.02 -2.05
CA TRP A 136 -4.65 -5.86 -3.22
C TRP A 136 -5.88 -6.08 -4.10
N ARG A 137 -7.05 -6.24 -3.49
CA ARG A 137 -8.32 -6.34 -4.24
C ARG A 137 -8.58 -5.09 -5.07
N ALA A 138 -8.43 -3.91 -4.47
CA ALA A 138 -8.63 -2.64 -5.15
C ALA A 138 -7.59 -2.40 -6.25
N LEU A 139 -6.30 -2.72 -6.01
CA LEU A 139 -5.25 -2.67 -7.02
C LEU A 139 -5.54 -3.59 -8.20
N THR A 140 -5.96 -4.83 -7.95
CA THR A 140 -6.32 -5.78 -9.01
C THR A 140 -7.47 -5.25 -9.86
N GLN A 141 -8.48 -4.66 -9.24
CA GLN A 141 -9.59 -4.04 -9.95
C GLN A 141 -9.12 -2.84 -10.80
N PHE A 142 -8.27 -1.98 -10.24
CA PHE A 142 -7.68 -0.85 -10.96
C PHE A 142 -6.89 -1.29 -12.19
N MET A 143 -6.03 -2.31 -12.04
CA MET A 143 -5.26 -2.89 -13.14
C MET A 143 -6.15 -3.38 -14.27
N ARG A 144 -7.19 -4.14 -13.94
CA ARG A 144 -8.15 -4.67 -14.93
C ARG A 144 -8.89 -3.55 -15.65
N SER A 145 -9.43 -2.58 -14.90
CA SER A 145 -10.22 -1.47 -15.47
C SER A 145 -9.39 -0.59 -16.40
N ASN A 146 -8.09 -0.45 -16.12
CA ASN A 146 -7.17 0.37 -16.91
C ASN A 146 -6.35 -0.43 -17.95
N LYS A 147 -6.62 -1.73 -18.11
CA LYS A 147 -5.90 -2.64 -19.03
C LYS A 147 -4.38 -2.62 -18.80
N LEU A 148 -3.98 -2.52 -17.54
CA LEU A 148 -2.58 -2.57 -17.10
C LEU A 148 -2.22 -4.02 -16.76
N HIS A 149 -1.00 -4.43 -17.08
CA HIS A 149 -0.62 -5.85 -17.00
C HIS A 149 0.53 -6.12 -16.03
N LEU A 150 1.31 -5.12 -15.71
CA LEU A 150 2.53 -5.25 -14.92
C LEU A 150 2.56 -4.21 -13.79
N MET A 151 3.02 -4.65 -12.63
CA MET A 151 3.32 -3.78 -11.50
C MET A 151 4.80 -3.90 -11.17
N ILE A 152 5.45 -2.76 -10.91
CA ILE A 152 6.78 -2.71 -10.32
C ILE A 152 6.73 -1.88 -9.04
N GLY A 153 7.74 -2.03 -8.21
CA GLY A 153 7.92 -1.21 -7.02
C GLY A 153 9.17 -1.61 -6.25
N CYS A 154 9.70 -0.68 -5.48
CA CYS A 154 10.81 -0.93 -4.59
C CYS A 154 10.31 -1.43 -3.24
N GLY A 155 10.88 -2.54 -2.77
CA GLY A 155 10.62 -3.10 -1.45
C GLY A 155 11.90 -3.08 -0.60
N THR A 156 11.77 -2.64 0.66
CA THR A 156 12.86 -2.72 1.63
C THR A 156 12.78 -4.04 2.38
N ILE A 157 13.82 -4.85 2.27
CA ILE A 157 13.97 -6.08 3.06
C ILE A 157 14.92 -5.76 4.20
N PRO A 158 14.48 -5.79 5.48
CA PRO A 158 15.38 -5.59 6.60
C PRO A 158 16.36 -6.76 6.65
N LEU A 159 17.65 -6.46 6.46
CA LEU A 159 18.72 -7.41 6.70
C LEU A 159 18.96 -7.45 8.21
N GLN A 160 18.34 -8.38 8.90
CA GLN A 160 18.80 -8.75 10.24
C GLN A 160 20.11 -9.50 10.05
N MET A 161 21.24 -8.82 10.27
CA MET A 161 22.48 -9.51 10.55
C MET A 161 22.31 -10.17 11.92
N THR A 162 21.84 -11.41 11.92
CA THR A 162 22.12 -12.32 13.03
C THR A 162 23.64 -12.41 13.08
N SER A 163 24.25 -11.77 14.09
CA SER A 163 25.61 -12.09 14.48
C SER A 163 25.64 -13.61 14.67
N MET A 164 26.30 -14.31 13.75
CA MET A 164 26.67 -15.69 14.01
C MET A 164 27.49 -15.65 15.32
N PRO A 165 27.20 -16.51 16.31
CA PRO A 165 28.05 -16.64 17.44
C PRO A 165 29.45 -16.99 16.87
N ASP A 166 30.48 -16.25 17.29
CA ASP A 166 31.86 -16.57 17.05
C ASP A 166 32.14 -17.96 17.64
N GLU A 167 31.96 -19.00 16.87
CA GLU A 167 32.53 -20.31 17.16
C GLU A 167 34.03 -20.20 16.91
N PRO A 168 34.87 -20.32 17.93
CA PRO A 168 36.30 -20.39 17.71
C PRO A 168 36.58 -21.66 16.92
N PHE A 169 37.07 -21.52 15.70
CA PHE A 169 37.69 -22.61 14.97
C PHE A 169 38.87 -23.13 15.81
N GLY A 170 38.61 -24.08 16.69
CA GLY A 170 39.57 -24.87 17.38
C GLY A 170 40.27 -25.78 16.35
N GLY A 171 41.39 -25.32 15.82
CA GLY A 171 42.28 -26.17 15.08
C GLY A 171 42.84 -27.24 16.02
N HIS A 172 42.63 -28.49 15.67
CA HIS A 172 43.49 -29.56 16.08
C HIS A 172 44.07 -30.20 14.82
N ILE A 173 45.36 -30.20 14.81
CA ILE A 173 46.35 -30.83 13.94
C ILE A 173 46.05 -32.31 13.77
#